data_1f1c378a576a5dcd6705649929242186
#
_entry.id   1f1c378a576a5dcd6705649929242186
#
_cell.length_a   1.000
_cell.length_b   1.000
_cell.length_c   1.000
_cell.angle_alpha   90.00
_cell.angle_beta   90.00
_cell.angle_gamma   90.00
#
_symmetry.space_group_name_H-M   'P 1'
#
loop_
_entity.id
_entity.type
_entity.pdbx_description
1 polymer ?
#
loop_
_entity_poly.entity_id
_entity_poly.type
_entity_poly.pdbx_seq_one_letter_code
_entity_poly.pdbx_strand_id
1 'polypeptide(L)'
;MTAGKSASLGRREFLGALGAGASAAAAGALAAPAQAAGEKPESKSMAPLKIVDFHNHYVGPKFPLTTLAATPPTLRTYWEGVNRNLADPGALMSSIEDSGIDARVINTPTAFLQDADGNVAAGTIPRINDAIAELVSKNPGRLYGLATVDVYAGDDAARELTRAVKELGLRGVFVESAKRDLLPDAPQARAAFAAAAELGVPVFLHPVTDPAMHNRFRKYGRLGVRIARSTINSAAMIAMMESGMFERHPRLRVVVTTLALGGVLLAGGFGDGARLRKDTPAASRRQIYIDTMGLHPALVRAAVELIGADHVLVGTDWPIAVEKSMPQRVRAALDACGLDAAEQQMVASGNTLRLLGVA
;
A
#
# COMPACT_ATOMS: atom_id res chain seq x y z
N MET A 1 -54.46 13.82 -18.72
CA MET A 1 -53.42 14.39 -19.65
C MET A 1 -52.99 15.74 -19.11
N THR A 2 -51.94 15.82 -18.37
CA THR A 2 -51.21 17.10 -18.07
C THR A 2 -49.82 16.71 -17.68
N ALA A 3 -48.86 17.05 -18.52
CA ALA A 3 -47.43 16.82 -18.37
C ALA A 3 -46.86 17.81 -17.34
N GLY A 4 -46.29 17.28 -16.26
CA GLY A 4 -45.52 18.05 -15.28
C GLY A 4 -44.13 18.33 -15.77
N LYS A 5 -43.77 19.62 -15.96
CA LYS A 5 -42.45 20.11 -16.29
C LYS A 5 -41.53 19.99 -15.06
N SER A 6 -40.48 19.22 -15.18
CA SER A 6 -39.36 19.22 -14.25
C SER A 6 -38.55 20.51 -14.43
N ALA A 7 -38.52 21.34 -13.37
CA ALA A 7 -37.68 22.52 -13.32
C ALA A 7 -36.25 22.14 -12.91
N SER A 8 -35.29 22.37 -13.81
CA SER A 8 -33.85 22.30 -13.50
C SER A 8 -33.45 23.55 -12.73
N LEU A 9 -32.99 23.39 -11.49
CA LEU A 9 -32.37 24.47 -10.70
C LEU A 9 -31.03 24.88 -11.36
N GLY A 10 -30.95 26.14 -11.71
CA GLY A 10 -29.80 26.73 -12.40
C GLY A 10 -28.61 26.96 -11.45
N ARG A 11 -27.43 26.82 -12.02
CA ARG A 11 -26.07 26.93 -11.41
C ARG A 11 -25.76 28.25 -10.69
N ARG A 12 -26.69 29.20 -10.62
CA ARG A 12 -26.52 30.56 -10.05
C ARG A 12 -27.04 30.74 -8.62
N GLU A 13 -27.80 29.81 -8.09
CA GLU A 13 -28.39 29.97 -6.74
C GLU A 13 -27.55 29.31 -5.61
N PHE A 14 -26.45 28.66 -5.94
CA PHE A 14 -25.57 27.97 -4.93
C PHE A 14 -24.43 28.88 -4.42
N LEU A 15 -24.25 30.10 -4.96
CA LEU A 15 -23.15 30.99 -4.60
C LEU A 15 -23.59 32.25 -3.78
N GLY A 16 -24.83 32.28 -3.26
CA GLY A 16 -25.39 33.46 -2.60
C GLY A 16 -25.35 33.47 -1.07
N ALA A 17 -24.81 32.45 -0.38
CA ALA A 17 -24.97 32.31 1.08
C ALA A 17 -23.66 32.35 1.90
N LEU A 18 -22.61 33.03 1.41
CA LEU A 18 -21.39 33.30 2.19
C LEU A 18 -20.94 34.74 1.99
N GLY A 19 -21.63 35.66 2.60
CA GLY A 19 -21.25 37.07 2.65
C GLY A 19 -21.97 37.85 3.74
N ALA A 20 -21.23 38.34 4.70
CA ALA A 20 -21.47 39.37 5.68
C ALA A 20 -21.41 38.94 7.14
N GLY A 21 -20.35 39.40 7.78
CA GLY A 21 -20.19 39.31 9.23
C GLY A 21 -18.79 39.79 9.67
N ALA A 22 -18.36 40.98 9.20
CA ALA A 22 -17.21 41.65 9.78
C ALA A 22 -17.69 42.47 10.99
N SER A 23 -17.25 42.14 12.17
CA SER A 23 -17.33 43.01 13.36
C SER A 23 -15.97 43.09 14.03
N ALA A 24 -15.42 44.28 14.06
CA ALA A 24 -14.21 44.67 14.76
C ALA A 24 -14.42 44.53 16.29
N ALA A 25 -13.50 43.92 16.98
CA ALA A 25 -13.37 44.05 18.42
C ALA A 25 -11.92 44.37 18.78
N ALA A 26 -11.78 45.38 19.61
CA ALA A 26 -10.60 46.11 19.98
C ALA A 26 -9.57 45.28 20.75
N ALA A 27 -8.31 45.67 20.55
CA ALA A 27 -7.15 45.24 21.32
C ALA A 27 -7.23 45.70 22.78
N GLY A 28 -7.23 44.73 23.70
CA GLY A 28 -6.93 44.93 25.11
C GLY A 28 -5.72 44.07 25.48
N ALA A 29 -4.56 44.72 25.54
CA ALA A 29 -3.34 44.08 26.03
C ALA A 29 -3.41 43.88 27.56
N LEU A 30 -3.55 42.68 28.05
CA LEU A 30 -3.28 42.31 29.43
C LEU A 30 -1.97 41.51 29.43
N ALA A 31 -0.95 42.12 30.05
CA ALA A 31 0.32 41.50 30.30
C ALA A 31 0.14 40.36 31.31
N ALA A 32 0.45 39.13 30.89
CA ALA A 32 0.56 37.96 31.75
C ALA A 32 1.96 37.92 32.38
N PRO A 33 2.10 37.50 33.65
CA PRO A 33 3.41 37.39 34.30
C PRO A 33 4.27 36.28 33.69
N ALA A 34 5.55 36.58 33.54
CA ALA A 34 6.56 35.64 33.09
C ALA A 34 6.60 34.43 34.03
N GLN A 35 6.14 33.27 33.54
CA GLN A 35 6.39 31.99 34.19
C GLN A 35 7.85 31.58 33.96
N ALA A 36 8.52 31.23 35.03
CA ALA A 36 9.89 30.73 35.06
C ALA A 36 10.04 29.59 34.05
N ALA A 37 11.11 29.65 33.25
CA ALA A 37 11.52 28.60 32.36
C ALA A 37 11.80 27.33 33.19
N GLY A 38 10.83 26.41 33.18
CA GLY A 38 11.05 25.04 33.63
C GLY A 38 12.09 24.41 32.72
N GLU A 39 13.09 23.79 33.30
CA GLU A 39 14.09 22.97 32.59
C GLU A 39 13.36 22.01 31.64
N LYS A 40 13.68 22.11 30.36
CA LYS A 40 13.24 21.08 29.38
C LYS A 40 13.82 19.75 29.88
N PRO A 41 12.99 18.70 30.00
CA PRO A 41 13.52 17.39 30.32
C PRO A 41 14.56 17.03 29.25
N GLU A 42 15.75 16.63 29.69
CA GLU A 42 16.80 16.11 28.82
C GLU A 42 16.19 15.04 27.91
N SER A 43 16.21 15.29 26.60
CA SER A 43 15.78 14.31 25.61
C SER A 43 16.76 13.14 25.73
N LYS A 44 16.32 12.03 26.36
CA LYS A 44 17.03 10.75 26.20
C LYS A 44 17.23 10.56 24.71
N SER A 45 18.49 10.52 24.29
CA SER A 45 18.86 10.22 22.91
C SER A 45 18.17 8.92 22.50
N MET A 46 17.04 9.04 21.83
CA MET A 46 16.35 7.87 21.27
C MET A 46 17.24 7.28 20.18
N ALA A 47 17.35 5.95 20.16
CA ALA A 47 18.01 5.25 19.06
C ALA A 47 17.46 5.74 17.72
N PRO A 48 18.29 5.87 16.68
CA PRO A 48 17.85 6.34 15.38
C PRO A 48 16.70 5.47 14.89
N LEU A 49 15.63 6.11 14.39
CA LEU A 49 14.43 5.46 13.90
C LEU A 49 14.78 4.53 12.73
N LYS A 50 14.60 3.22 12.93
CA LYS A 50 14.78 2.22 11.88
C LYS A 50 13.58 2.26 10.93
N ILE A 51 13.84 2.32 9.62
CA ILE A 51 12.80 2.36 8.58
C ILE A 51 12.89 1.10 7.73
N VAL A 52 11.80 0.34 7.67
CA VAL A 52 11.64 -0.84 6.81
C VAL A 52 10.51 -0.58 5.83
N ASP A 53 10.86 -0.49 4.56
CA ASP A 53 9.93 -0.18 3.47
C ASP A 53 9.29 -1.47 2.94
N PHE A 54 7.97 -1.59 3.14
CA PHE A 54 7.22 -2.79 2.79
C PHE A 54 6.84 -2.88 1.30
N HIS A 55 6.74 -1.76 0.59
CA HIS A 55 6.21 -1.69 -0.76
C HIS A 55 7.29 -1.40 -1.79
N ASN A 56 7.87 -2.44 -2.35
CA ASN A 56 8.91 -2.33 -3.38
C ASN A 56 8.82 -3.46 -4.39
N HIS A 57 9.24 -3.17 -5.62
CA HIS A 57 9.21 -4.12 -6.71
C HIS A 57 10.61 -4.40 -7.25
N TYR A 58 10.88 -5.65 -7.60
CA TYR A 58 12.12 -6.10 -8.22
C TYR A 58 11.83 -7.27 -9.15
N VAL A 59 12.45 -7.32 -10.31
CA VAL A 59 12.27 -8.39 -11.30
C VAL A 59 13.58 -9.13 -11.54
N GLY A 60 14.69 -8.38 -11.57
CA GLY A 60 16.02 -8.93 -11.82
C GLY A 60 16.38 -9.04 -13.31
N PRO A 61 17.68 -9.21 -13.61
CA PRO A 61 18.21 -9.11 -14.97
C PRO A 61 17.88 -10.33 -15.86
N LYS A 62 17.42 -11.44 -15.25
CA LYS A 62 17.18 -12.70 -15.98
C LYS A 62 15.78 -12.82 -16.57
N PHE A 63 14.91 -11.83 -16.34
CA PHE A 63 13.51 -11.87 -16.76
C PHE A 63 13.22 -10.72 -17.73
N PRO A 64 12.40 -10.98 -18.77
CA PRO A 64 11.98 -9.90 -19.66
C PRO A 64 11.09 -8.93 -18.88
N LEU A 65 11.37 -7.64 -19.06
CA LEU A 65 10.55 -6.58 -18.49
C LEU A 65 9.40 -6.25 -19.43
N THR A 66 8.35 -5.63 -18.88
CA THR A 66 7.19 -5.19 -19.65
C THR A 66 7.62 -4.37 -20.87
N THR A 67 7.11 -4.71 -22.02
CA THR A 67 7.33 -3.94 -23.24
C THR A 67 6.75 -2.54 -23.12
N LEU A 68 7.51 -1.55 -23.57
CA LEU A 68 7.08 -0.16 -23.61
C LEU A 68 6.43 0.23 -24.94
N ALA A 69 6.13 -0.73 -25.81
CA ALA A 69 5.58 -0.46 -27.15
C ALA A 69 4.28 0.36 -27.12
N ALA A 70 3.39 0.08 -26.18
CA ALA A 70 2.13 0.79 -25.98
C ALA A 70 2.24 2.03 -25.06
N THR A 71 3.44 2.33 -24.53
CA THR A 71 3.64 3.46 -23.60
C THR A 71 3.64 4.78 -24.39
N PRO A 72 2.86 5.78 -23.96
CA PRO A 72 2.89 7.10 -24.59
C PRO A 72 4.33 7.67 -24.60
N PRO A 73 4.76 8.34 -25.68
CA PRO A 73 6.12 8.88 -25.78
C PRO A 73 6.54 9.75 -24.61
N THR A 74 5.63 10.52 -24.05
CA THR A 74 5.86 11.41 -22.89
C THR A 74 6.18 10.66 -21.58
N LEU A 75 5.85 9.37 -21.50
CA LEU A 75 6.12 8.52 -20.33
C LEU A 75 7.20 7.47 -20.60
N ARG A 76 7.70 7.37 -21.83
CA ARG A 76 8.63 6.29 -22.21
C ARG A 76 9.94 6.37 -21.43
N THR A 77 10.58 7.54 -21.39
CA THR A 77 11.85 7.73 -20.64
C THR A 77 11.69 7.40 -19.16
N TYR A 78 10.56 7.77 -18.57
CA TYR A 78 10.24 7.42 -17.17
C TYR A 78 10.19 5.89 -17.00
N TRP A 79 9.43 5.18 -17.82
CA TRP A 79 9.31 3.72 -17.72
C TRP A 79 10.58 2.96 -18.10
N GLU A 80 11.42 3.50 -19.00
CA GLU A 80 12.75 2.98 -19.27
C GLU A 80 13.63 3.06 -18.02
N GLY A 81 13.55 4.17 -17.26
CA GLY A 81 14.22 4.33 -15.98
C GLY A 81 13.74 3.32 -14.95
N VAL A 82 12.41 3.15 -14.81
CA VAL A 82 11.81 2.16 -13.93
C VAL A 82 12.28 0.74 -14.28
N ASN A 83 12.23 0.37 -15.57
CA ASN A 83 12.66 -0.95 -16.03
C ASN A 83 14.15 -1.23 -15.73
N ARG A 84 15.02 -0.24 -15.90
CA ARG A 84 16.45 -0.39 -15.50
C ARG A 84 16.57 -0.71 -14.02
N ASN A 85 15.88 0.04 -13.17
CA ASN A 85 15.93 -0.17 -11.72
C ASN A 85 15.31 -1.50 -11.28
N LEU A 86 14.21 -1.93 -11.93
CA LEU A 86 13.59 -3.25 -11.67
C LEU A 86 14.53 -4.42 -11.99
N ALA A 87 15.43 -4.25 -12.97
CA ALA A 87 16.37 -5.28 -13.41
C ALA A 87 17.70 -5.28 -12.65
N ASP A 88 18.06 -4.17 -11.98
CA ASP A 88 19.39 -3.95 -11.44
C ASP A 88 19.43 -4.13 -9.90
N PRO A 89 20.07 -5.21 -9.41
CA PRO A 89 20.24 -5.42 -7.97
C PRO A 89 21.15 -4.35 -7.34
N GLY A 90 22.08 -3.77 -8.10
CA GLY A 90 22.93 -2.66 -7.64
C GLY A 90 22.10 -1.40 -7.37
N ALA A 91 21.18 -1.04 -8.29
CA ALA A 91 20.26 0.08 -8.09
C ALA A 91 19.35 -0.14 -6.88
N LEU A 92 18.87 -1.37 -6.66
CA LEU A 92 18.08 -1.71 -5.47
C LEU A 92 18.89 -1.47 -4.19
N MET A 93 20.12 -1.96 -4.10
CA MET A 93 20.97 -1.81 -2.90
C MET A 93 21.37 -0.34 -2.68
N SER A 94 21.77 0.37 -3.72
CA SER A 94 22.07 1.82 -3.64
C SER A 94 20.84 2.61 -3.17
N SER A 95 19.62 2.21 -3.60
CA SER A 95 18.40 2.86 -3.15
C SER A 95 18.14 2.75 -1.65
N ILE A 96 18.69 1.75 -0.98
CA ILE A 96 18.65 1.62 0.47
C ILE A 96 19.69 2.57 1.10
N GLU A 97 20.90 2.57 0.57
CA GLU A 97 22.03 3.36 1.10
C GLU A 97 21.78 4.88 0.96
N ASP A 98 21.30 5.30 -0.21
CA ASP A 98 21.07 6.71 -0.52
C ASP A 98 19.82 7.27 0.17
N SER A 99 19.00 6.40 0.73
CA SER A 99 17.64 6.77 1.14
C SER A 99 17.41 6.90 2.63
N GLY A 100 18.35 6.49 3.49
CA GLY A 100 18.11 6.41 4.93
C GLY A 100 16.99 5.44 5.30
N ILE A 101 16.64 4.51 4.39
CA ILE A 101 15.83 3.33 4.64
C ILE A 101 16.79 2.20 5.02
N ASP A 102 16.48 1.44 6.07
CA ASP A 102 17.37 0.40 6.57
C ASP A 102 17.20 -0.93 5.84
N ALA A 103 15.97 -1.22 5.42
CA ALA A 103 15.65 -2.44 4.68
C ALA A 103 14.44 -2.27 3.77
N ARG A 104 14.37 -3.12 2.72
CA ARG A 104 13.23 -3.19 1.80
C ARG A 104 12.65 -4.60 1.76
N VAL A 105 11.31 -4.66 1.61
CA VAL A 105 10.59 -5.88 1.30
C VAL A 105 10.31 -5.89 -0.20
N ILE A 106 10.87 -6.85 -0.92
CA ILE A 106 10.79 -6.91 -2.39
C ILE A 106 9.84 -8.01 -2.85
N ASN A 107 9.22 -7.77 -3.99
CA ASN A 107 8.31 -8.69 -4.67
C ASN A 107 8.29 -8.41 -6.18
N THR A 108 7.70 -9.31 -6.96
CA THR A 108 7.52 -9.11 -8.40
C THR A 108 6.03 -9.17 -8.74
N PRO A 109 5.40 -8.05 -9.18
CA PRO A 109 4.05 -8.10 -9.74
C PRO A 109 3.97 -9.02 -10.96
N THR A 110 2.95 -9.88 -11.04
CA THR A 110 2.76 -10.75 -12.21
C THR A 110 2.56 -9.95 -13.49
N ALA A 111 2.00 -8.73 -13.37
CA ALA A 111 1.86 -7.79 -14.48
C ALA A 111 3.18 -7.45 -15.20
N PHE A 112 4.33 -7.54 -14.52
CA PHE A 112 5.65 -7.34 -15.14
C PHE A 112 6.18 -8.57 -15.87
N LEU A 113 5.54 -9.73 -15.67
CA LEU A 113 5.94 -11.02 -16.25
C LEU A 113 5.01 -11.47 -17.37
N GLN A 114 3.90 -10.73 -17.61
CA GLN A 114 2.88 -11.05 -18.57
C GLN A 114 3.34 -10.72 -20.00
N ASP A 115 2.91 -11.57 -20.94
CA ASP A 115 2.95 -11.30 -22.37
C ASP A 115 1.83 -10.31 -22.80
N ALA A 116 1.72 -10.08 -24.12
CA ALA A 116 0.72 -9.18 -24.69
C ALA A 116 -0.74 -9.62 -24.42
N ASP A 117 -0.95 -10.90 -24.18
CA ASP A 117 -2.27 -11.50 -23.91
C ASP A 117 -2.58 -11.58 -22.39
N GLY A 118 -1.65 -11.09 -21.55
CA GLY A 118 -1.81 -11.07 -20.08
C GLY A 118 -1.50 -12.42 -19.43
N ASN A 119 -0.79 -13.32 -20.12
CA ASN A 119 -0.39 -14.62 -19.57
C ASN A 119 1.05 -14.59 -19.07
N VAL A 120 1.30 -15.27 -17.96
CA VAL A 120 2.65 -15.55 -17.47
C VAL A 120 3.09 -16.91 -18.03
N ALA A 121 4.25 -16.94 -18.68
CA ALA A 121 4.79 -18.19 -19.22
C ALA A 121 4.99 -19.23 -18.13
N ALA A 122 4.69 -20.50 -18.46
CA ALA A 122 4.82 -21.62 -17.52
C ALA A 122 6.22 -21.68 -16.88
N GLY A 123 6.29 -21.94 -15.59
CA GLY A 123 7.54 -22.00 -14.83
C GLY A 123 8.19 -20.66 -14.51
N THR A 124 7.64 -19.52 -14.97
CA THR A 124 8.22 -18.20 -14.66
C THR A 124 8.06 -17.83 -13.20
N ILE A 125 6.90 -18.08 -12.59
CA ILE A 125 6.63 -17.75 -11.18
C ILE A 125 7.60 -18.48 -10.23
N PRO A 126 7.80 -19.80 -10.29
CA PRO A 126 8.81 -20.46 -9.46
C PRO A 126 10.22 -19.90 -9.64
N ARG A 127 10.63 -19.61 -10.86
CA ARG A 127 11.97 -19.03 -11.14
C ARG A 127 12.14 -17.62 -10.57
N ILE A 128 11.09 -16.79 -10.57
CA ILE A 128 11.17 -15.46 -9.95
C ILE A 128 11.26 -15.56 -8.44
N ASN A 129 10.53 -16.49 -7.81
CA ASN A 129 10.62 -16.73 -6.37
C ASN A 129 12.01 -17.24 -5.96
N ASP A 130 12.62 -18.13 -6.76
CA ASP A 130 14.00 -18.58 -6.56
C ASP A 130 14.99 -17.41 -6.65
N ALA A 131 14.82 -16.53 -7.64
CA ALA A 131 15.69 -15.37 -7.83
C ALA A 131 15.56 -14.32 -6.70
N ILE A 132 14.34 -14.07 -6.21
CA ILE A 132 14.10 -13.21 -5.04
C ILE A 132 14.78 -13.82 -3.81
N ALA A 133 14.57 -15.12 -3.55
CA ALA A 133 15.15 -15.79 -2.41
C ALA A 133 16.71 -15.79 -2.45
N GLU A 134 17.30 -16.00 -3.62
CA GLU A 134 18.74 -15.91 -3.81
C GLU A 134 19.26 -14.50 -3.48
N LEU A 135 18.59 -13.45 -3.95
CA LEU A 135 18.99 -12.07 -3.67
C LEU A 135 18.85 -11.73 -2.18
N VAL A 136 17.75 -12.11 -1.56
CA VAL A 136 17.48 -11.89 -0.12
C VAL A 136 18.53 -12.59 0.74
N SER A 137 18.88 -13.85 0.42
CA SER A 137 19.86 -14.62 1.19
C SER A 137 21.27 -13.99 1.17
N LYS A 138 21.62 -13.24 0.12
CA LYS A 138 22.88 -12.51 -0.01
C LYS A 138 22.88 -11.17 0.74
N ASN A 139 21.71 -10.69 1.18
CA ASN A 139 21.53 -9.38 1.83
C ASN A 139 20.70 -9.47 3.12
N PRO A 140 21.15 -10.27 4.10
CA PRO A 140 20.40 -10.50 5.33
C PRO A 140 20.20 -9.19 6.11
N GLY A 141 18.98 -8.97 6.62
CA GLY A 141 18.63 -7.77 7.37
C GLY A 141 18.43 -6.50 6.53
N ARG A 142 18.85 -6.51 5.25
CA ARG A 142 18.68 -5.41 4.29
C ARG A 142 17.54 -5.68 3.31
N LEU A 143 17.33 -6.93 2.95
CA LEU A 143 16.24 -7.36 2.07
C LEU A 143 15.40 -8.46 2.73
N TYR A 144 14.11 -8.36 2.53
CA TYR A 144 13.11 -9.41 2.79
C TYR A 144 12.33 -9.67 1.51
N GLY A 145 11.86 -10.90 1.29
CA GLY A 145 11.16 -11.27 0.07
C GLY A 145 9.73 -11.73 0.33
N LEU A 146 8.81 -11.30 -0.54
CA LEU A 146 7.50 -11.89 -0.65
C LEU A 146 7.45 -12.80 -1.88
N ALA A 147 6.81 -13.95 -1.77
CA ALA A 147 6.54 -14.82 -2.91
C ALA A 147 5.60 -14.12 -3.90
N THR A 148 5.85 -14.31 -5.17
CA THR A 148 4.89 -13.99 -6.24
C THR A 148 4.07 -15.24 -6.54
N VAL A 149 2.74 -15.13 -6.60
CA VAL A 149 1.85 -16.20 -7.07
C VAL A 149 0.71 -15.62 -7.91
N ASP A 150 0.20 -16.40 -8.85
CA ASP A 150 -1.11 -16.12 -9.43
C ASP A 150 -2.18 -16.69 -8.48
N VAL A 151 -2.69 -15.86 -7.58
CA VAL A 151 -3.64 -16.29 -6.54
C VAL A 151 -4.87 -17.00 -7.11
N TYR A 152 -5.22 -16.71 -8.37
CA TYR A 152 -6.37 -17.29 -9.07
C TYR A 152 -6.06 -18.63 -9.79
N ALA A 153 -4.87 -19.18 -9.59
CA ALA A 153 -4.48 -20.49 -10.15
C ALA A 153 -4.83 -21.68 -9.21
N GLY A 154 -5.69 -21.47 -8.21
CA GLY A 154 -6.17 -22.53 -7.33
C GLY A 154 -5.05 -23.20 -6.52
N ASP A 155 -5.04 -24.53 -6.53
CA ASP A 155 -4.07 -25.34 -5.75
C ASP A 155 -2.62 -25.13 -6.20
N ASP A 156 -2.38 -24.77 -7.46
CA ASP A 156 -1.02 -24.47 -7.96
C ASP A 156 -0.44 -23.25 -7.23
N ALA A 157 -1.24 -22.21 -7.04
CA ALA A 157 -0.83 -21.05 -6.25
C ALA A 157 -0.52 -21.39 -4.80
N ALA A 158 -1.35 -22.24 -4.18
CA ALA A 158 -1.14 -22.69 -2.80
C ALA A 158 0.13 -23.54 -2.65
N ARG A 159 0.41 -24.43 -3.61
CA ARG A 159 1.64 -25.24 -3.62
C ARG A 159 2.88 -24.39 -3.78
N GLU A 160 2.89 -23.45 -4.74
CA GLU A 160 4.03 -22.57 -4.95
C GLU A 160 4.25 -21.64 -3.75
N LEU A 161 3.20 -21.08 -3.17
CA LEU A 161 3.32 -20.30 -1.94
C LEU A 161 3.94 -21.12 -0.81
N THR A 162 3.48 -22.35 -0.63
CA THR A 162 4.01 -23.24 0.42
C THR A 162 5.49 -23.53 0.20
N ARG A 163 5.89 -23.82 -1.05
CA ARG A 163 7.30 -24.01 -1.42
C ARG A 163 8.12 -22.77 -1.14
N ALA A 164 7.65 -21.62 -1.59
CA ALA A 164 8.35 -20.34 -1.46
C ALA A 164 8.59 -19.97 0.02
N VAL A 165 7.64 -20.24 0.89
CA VAL A 165 7.78 -19.95 2.32
C VAL A 165 8.64 -21.00 3.02
N LYS A 166 8.36 -22.31 2.82
CA LYS A 166 9.01 -23.39 3.59
C LYS A 166 10.40 -23.72 3.11
N GLU A 167 10.64 -23.69 1.79
CA GLU A 167 11.91 -24.12 1.19
C GLU A 167 12.81 -22.93 0.84
N LEU A 168 12.23 -21.81 0.39
CA LEU A 168 13.00 -20.63 0.00
C LEU A 168 13.12 -19.57 1.09
N GLY A 169 12.35 -19.67 2.18
CA GLY A 169 12.40 -18.74 3.30
C GLY A 169 11.77 -17.36 3.02
N LEU A 170 10.92 -17.24 1.99
CA LEU A 170 10.18 -16.02 1.72
C LEU A 170 9.15 -15.76 2.83
N ARG A 171 8.92 -14.49 3.16
CA ARG A 171 8.25 -14.07 4.40
C ARG A 171 6.82 -13.56 4.22
N GLY A 172 6.24 -13.74 3.05
CA GLY A 172 4.89 -13.32 2.72
C GLY A 172 4.56 -13.63 1.29
N VAL A 173 3.43 -13.14 0.81
CA VAL A 173 3.01 -13.32 -0.58
C VAL A 173 2.47 -12.02 -1.16
N PHE A 174 2.90 -11.71 -2.38
CA PHE A 174 2.35 -10.66 -3.21
C PHE A 174 1.22 -11.23 -4.06
N VAL A 175 0.06 -10.59 -4.03
CA VAL A 175 -1.09 -10.95 -4.86
C VAL A 175 -1.69 -9.72 -5.52
N GLU A 176 -2.19 -9.90 -6.72
CA GLU A 176 -2.91 -8.85 -7.44
C GLU A 176 -4.38 -8.81 -6.99
N SER A 177 -4.92 -7.60 -6.87
CA SER A 177 -6.28 -7.35 -6.36
C SER A 177 -7.39 -7.88 -7.26
N ALA A 178 -7.09 -8.16 -8.53
CA ALA A 178 -8.05 -8.74 -9.46
C ALA A 178 -7.34 -9.46 -10.62
N LYS A 179 -8.06 -10.38 -11.25
CA LYS A 179 -7.67 -10.97 -12.54
C LYS A 179 -8.90 -11.06 -13.41
N ARG A 180 -8.98 -10.21 -14.45
CA ARG A 180 -10.21 -10.02 -15.24
C ARG A 180 -11.38 -9.66 -14.31
N ASP A 181 -12.46 -10.43 -14.32
CA ASP A 181 -13.65 -10.20 -13.47
C ASP A 181 -13.56 -10.88 -12.08
N LEU A 182 -12.42 -11.53 -11.78
CA LEU A 182 -12.22 -12.22 -10.50
C LEU A 182 -11.66 -11.24 -9.45
N LEU A 183 -12.27 -11.24 -8.27
CA LEU A 183 -11.78 -10.62 -7.04
C LEU A 183 -11.30 -11.70 -6.05
N PRO A 184 -10.62 -11.34 -4.94
CA PRO A 184 -10.05 -12.30 -3.99
C PRO A 184 -11.06 -13.27 -3.34
N ASP A 185 -12.35 -12.95 -3.33
CA ASP A 185 -13.41 -13.84 -2.84
C ASP A 185 -13.77 -14.97 -3.81
N ALA A 186 -13.26 -14.93 -5.05
CA ALA A 186 -13.48 -15.95 -6.06
C ALA A 186 -13.03 -17.35 -5.57
N PRO A 187 -13.78 -18.43 -5.94
CA PRO A 187 -13.43 -19.79 -5.54
C PRO A 187 -11.98 -20.18 -5.89
N GLN A 188 -11.46 -19.70 -7.01
CA GLN A 188 -10.11 -19.96 -7.49
C GLN A 188 -9.02 -19.44 -6.55
N ALA A 189 -9.29 -18.36 -5.79
CA ALA A 189 -8.32 -17.75 -4.90
C ALA A 189 -8.25 -18.41 -3.50
N ARG A 190 -9.24 -19.22 -3.14
CA ARG A 190 -9.43 -19.74 -1.77
C ARG A 190 -8.24 -20.54 -1.26
N ALA A 191 -7.68 -21.40 -2.10
CA ALA A 191 -6.57 -22.26 -1.70
C ALA A 191 -5.31 -21.46 -1.31
N ALA A 192 -4.98 -20.41 -2.08
CA ALA A 192 -3.83 -19.56 -1.79
C ALA A 192 -4.01 -18.74 -0.51
N PHE A 193 -5.20 -18.17 -0.25
CA PHE A 193 -5.47 -17.44 1.00
C PHE A 193 -5.50 -18.37 2.22
N ALA A 194 -6.04 -19.58 2.07
CA ALA A 194 -5.97 -20.61 3.13
C ALA A 194 -4.52 -20.93 3.45
N ALA A 195 -3.69 -21.20 2.44
CA ALA A 195 -2.27 -21.50 2.62
C ALA A 195 -1.52 -20.32 3.29
N ALA A 196 -1.77 -19.09 2.89
CA ALA A 196 -1.16 -17.92 3.54
C ALA A 196 -1.53 -17.83 5.03
N ALA A 197 -2.80 -18.08 5.37
CA ALA A 197 -3.27 -18.11 6.75
C ALA A 197 -2.64 -19.25 7.55
N GLU A 198 -2.53 -20.45 6.99
CA GLU A 198 -1.89 -21.61 7.63
C GLU A 198 -0.40 -21.41 7.88
N LEU A 199 0.29 -20.83 6.90
CA LEU A 199 1.71 -20.49 7.00
C LEU A 199 1.95 -19.30 7.94
N GLY A 200 0.90 -18.51 8.26
CA GLY A 200 0.98 -17.34 9.11
C GLY A 200 1.75 -16.18 8.50
N VAL A 201 1.84 -16.13 7.18
CA VAL A 201 2.53 -15.05 6.43
C VAL A 201 1.59 -13.98 5.94
N PRO A 202 2.03 -12.70 5.82
CA PRO A 202 1.22 -11.63 5.30
C PRO A 202 0.97 -11.76 3.80
N VAL A 203 -0.21 -11.31 3.39
CA VAL A 203 -0.59 -11.11 1.98
C VAL A 203 -0.48 -9.63 1.65
N PHE A 204 0.29 -9.27 0.63
CA PHE A 204 0.32 -7.92 0.07
C PHE A 204 -0.64 -7.84 -1.11
N LEU A 205 -1.80 -7.22 -0.88
CA LEU A 205 -2.85 -7.04 -1.88
C LEU A 205 -2.60 -5.76 -2.68
N HIS A 206 -2.07 -5.93 -3.88
CA HIS A 206 -1.61 -4.83 -4.72
C HIS A 206 -2.60 -4.53 -5.87
N PRO A 207 -2.86 -3.24 -6.19
CA PRO A 207 -3.80 -2.88 -7.23
C PRO A 207 -3.29 -3.25 -8.63
N VAL A 208 -4.17 -3.78 -9.44
CA VAL A 208 -3.94 -3.99 -10.89
C VAL A 208 -4.50 -2.83 -11.71
N THR A 209 -4.19 -2.84 -13.00
CA THR A 209 -4.85 -1.98 -13.97
C THR A 209 -6.06 -2.71 -14.53
N ASP A 210 -7.24 -2.49 -13.95
CA ASP A 210 -8.49 -2.98 -14.51
C ASP A 210 -8.80 -2.27 -15.83
N PRO A 211 -9.02 -2.98 -16.95
CA PRO A 211 -9.20 -2.36 -18.28
C PRO A 211 -10.42 -1.44 -18.35
N ALA A 212 -11.54 -1.81 -17.73
CA ALA A 212 -12.78 -1.03 -17.80
C ALA A 212 -12.62 0.30 -17.05
N MET A 213 -12.06 0.24 -15.83
CA MET A 213 -11.78 1.44 -15.02
C MET A 213 -10.70 2.30 -15.65
N HIS A 214 -9.62 1.66 -16.17
CA HIS A 214 -8.56 2.39 -16.86
C HIS A 214 -9.10 3.16 -18.07
N ASN A 215 -9.87 2.53 -18.97
CA ASN A 215 -10.44 3.17 -20.14
C ASN A 215 -11.40 4.32 -19.79
N ARG A 216 -12.14 4.18 -18.70
CA ARG A 216 -13.05 5.24 -18.21
C ARG A 216 -12.32 6.47 -17.71
N PHE A 217 -11.18 6.29 -17.01
CA PHE A 217 -10.51 7.37 -16.29
C PHE A 217 -9.19 7.84 -16.92
N ARG A 218 -8.56 7.11 -17.85
CA ARG A 218 -7.25 7.45 -18.44
C ARG A 218 -7.17 8.85 -19.04
N LYS A 219 -8.29 9.39 -19.54
CA LYS A 219 -8.35 10.76 -20.06
C LYS A 219 -8.02 11.85 -19.04
N TYR A 220 -8.07 11.52 -17.76
CA TYR A 220 -7.71 12.42 -16.66
C TYR A 220 -6.24 12.28 -16.24
N GLY A 221 -5.40 11.66 -17.06
CA GLY A 221 -3.97 11.50 -16.83
C GLY A 221 -3.64 10.64 -15.60
N ARG A 222 -2.54 10.97 -14.93
CA ARG A 222 -2.04 10.18 -13.77
C ARG A 222 -3.06 10.05 -12.62
N LEU A 223 -3.85 11.09 -12.36
CA LEU A 223 -4.88 11.02 -11.33
C LEU A 223 -5.98 10.02 -11.70
N GLY A 224 -6.39 10.00 -12.98
CA GLY A 224 -7.36 9.03 -13.47
C GLY A 224 -6.88 7.57 -13.33
N VAL A 225 -5.60 7.30 -13.64
CA VAL A 225 -4.99 5.97 -13.43
C VAL A 225 -4.98 5.60 -11.94
N ARG A 226 -4.63 6.54 -11.05
CA ARG A 226 -4.65 6.30 -9.61
C ARG A 226 -6.05 5.99 -9.09
N ILE A 227 -7.09 6.72 -9.55
CA ILE A 227 -8.48 6.46 -9.17
C ILE A 227 -8.91 5.06 -9.65
N ALA A 228 -8.60 4.67 -10.90
CA ALA A 228 -8.91 3.34 -11.40
C ALA A 228 -8.29 2.23 -10.52
N ARG A 229 -7.01 2.35 -10.21
CA ARG A 229 -6.29 1.40 -9.34
C ARG A 229 -6.79 1.43 -7.89
N SER A 230 -7.15 2.61 -7.39
CA SER A 230 -7.74 2.77 -6.06
C SER A 230 -9.08 2.04 -5.93
N THR A 231 -9.92 2.19 -6.94
CA THR A 231 -11.24 1.55 -6.97
C THR A 231 -11.13 0.02 -6.93
N ILE A 232 -10.29 -0.57 -7.77
CA ILE A 232 -10.14 -2.04 -7.80
C ILE A 232 -9.49 -2.58 -6.53
N ASN A 233 -8.54 -1.86 -5.94
CA ASN A 233 -7.90 -2.29 -4.70
C ASN A 233 -8.86 -2.20 -3.51
N SER A 234 -9.68 -1.15 -3.45
CA SER A 234 -10.75 -1.01 -2.46
C SER A 234 -11.81 -2.10 -2.62
N ALA A 235 -12.24 -2.38 -3.86
CA ALA A 235 -13.20 -3.44 -4.16
C ALA A 235 -12.69 -4.81 -3.72
N ALA A 236 -11.42 -5.12 -4.00
CA ALA A 236 -10.79 -6.38 -3.58
C ALA A 236 -10.77 -6.53 -2.05
N MET A 237 -10.40 -5.47 -1.32
CA MET A 237 -10.42 -5.46 0.14
C MET A 237 -11.85 -5.70 0.68
N ILE A 238 -12.83 -5.00 0.14
CA ILE A 238 -14.23 -5.14 0.55
C ILE A 238 -14.75 -6.56 0.23
N ALA A 239 -14.43 -7.12 -0.94
CA ALA A 239 -14.81 -8.48 -1.30
C ALA A 239 -14.28 -9.51 -0.29
N MET A 240 -13.03 -9.37 0.17
CA MET A 240 -12.47 -10.22 1.24
C MET A 240 -13.23 -10.07 2.55
N MET A 241 -13.63 -8.84 2.92
CA MET A 241 -14.39 -8.57 4.14
C MET A 241 -15.80 -9.17 4.06
N GLU A 242 -16.54 -8.87 3.00
CA GLU A 242 -17.94 -9.25 2.84
C GLU A 242 -18.13 -10.74 2.58
N SER A 243 -17.14 -11.42 2.01
CA SER A 243 -17.16 -12.87 1.84
C SER A 243 -16.98 -13.68 3.15
N GLY A 244 -16.67 -13.01 4.27
CA GLY A 244 -16.35 -13.68 5.54
C GLY A 244 -14.97 -14.37 5.54
N MET A 245 -14.05 -13.95 4.69
CA MET A 245 -12.71 -14.55 4.59
C MET A 245 -11.91 -14.40 5.88
N PHE A 246 -12.01 -13.26 6.54
CA PHE A 246 -11.29 -12.99 7.78
C PHE A 246 -11.80 -13.79 8.96
N GLU A 247 -13.09 -14.08 9.00
CA GLU A 247 -13.72 -14.93 10.01
C GLU A 247 -13.31 -16.40 9.82
N ARG A 248 -13.27 -16.87 8.56
CA ARG A 248 -12.82 -18.25 8.24
C ARG A 248 -11.34 -18.48 8.47
N HIS A 249 -10.53 -17.43 8.30
CA HIS A 249 -9.07 -17.49 8.39
C HIS A 249 -8.52 -16.50 9.42
N PRO A 250 -8.68 -16.74 10.73
CA PRO A 250 -8.35 -15.76 11.78
C PRO A 250 -6.85 -15.39 11.85
N ARG A 251 -5.96 -16.17 11.23
CA ARG A 251 -4.52 -15.84 11.12
C ARG A 251 -4.16 -15.10 9.84
N LEU A 252 -5.08 -14.95 8.89
CA LEU A 252 -4.83 -14.21 7.65
C LEU A 252 -4.56 -12.74 7.98
N ARG A 253 -3.48 -12.18 7.44
CA ARG A 253 -3.13 -10.75 7.54
C ARG A 253 -2.92 -10.20 6.15
N VAL A 254 -3.56 -9.08 5.84
CA VAL A 254 -3.57 -8.49 4.51
C VAL A 254 -3.09 -7.04 4.60
N VAL A 255 -2.07 -6.72 3.85
CA VAL A 255 -1.60 -5.35 3.66
C VAL A 255 -2.19 -4.85 2.35
N VAL A 256 -2.96 -3.76 2.40
CA VAL A 256 -3.45 -3.05 1.20
C VAL A 256 -2.60 -1.80 0.96
N THR A 257 -2.57 -1.32 -0.27
CA THR A 257 -1.83 -0.08 -0.55
C THR A 257 -2.64 1.16 -0.14
N THR A 258 -1.98 2.30 0.05
CA THR A 258 -2.64 3.61 0.26
C THR A 258 -3.68 3.92 -0.82
N LEU A 259 -3.57 3.34 -2.00
CA LEU A 259 -4.60 3.47 -3.03
C LEU A 259 -5.97 2.92 -2.58
N ALA A 260 -6.00 1.96 -1.64
CA ALA A 260 -7.24 1.48 -1.04
C ALA A 260 -7.80 2.41 0.05
N LEU A 261 -7.18 3.56 0.33
CA LEU A 261 -7.59 4.45 1.43
C LEU A 261 -9.08 4.85 1.34
N GLY A 262 -9.63 5.04 0.15
CA GLY A 262 -11.06 5.29 -0.03
C GLY A 262 -11.94 4.16 0.54
N GLY A 263 -11.57 2.92 0.30
CA GLY A 263 -12.23 1.73 0.87
C GLY A 263 -12.01 1.64 2.39
N VAL A 264 -10.80 1.94 2.86
CA VAL A 264 -10.46 1.99 4.30
C VAL A 264 -11.31 3.04 5.02
N LEU A 265 -11.44 4.24 4.44
CA LEU A 265 -12.28 5.32 5.01
C LEU A 265 -13.75 4.90 5.12
N LEU A 266 -14.29 4.28 4.07
CA LEU A 266 -15.67 3.79 4.07
C LEU A 266 -15.86 2.67 5.11
N ALA A 267 -14.98 1.68 5.14
CA ALA A 267 -15.07 0.55 6.06
C ALA A 267 -14.69 0.92 7.51
N GLY A 268 -13.93 1.99 7.72
CA GLY A 268 -13.49 2.45 9.04
C GLY A 268 -14.36 3.55 9.64
N GLY A 269 -14.97 4.39 8.83
CA GLY A 269 -15.66 5.59 9.30
C GLY A 269 -17.13 5.72 8.91
N PHE A 270 -17.67 4.80 8.08
CA PHE A 270 -18.99 4.95 7.52
C PHE A 270 -19.89 3.72 7.76
N GLY A 271 -21.16 3.98 8.13
CA GLY A 271 -22.19 2.96 8.33
C GLY A 271 -22.13 2.26 9.68
N ASP A 272 -23.13 1.38 9.91
CA ASP A 272 -23.24 0.61 11.14
C ASP A 272 -22.11 -0.40 11.29
N GLY A 273 -21.40 -0.37 12.42
CA GLY A 273 -20.35 -1.31 12.74
C GLY A 273 -19.09 -1.14 11.90
N ALA A 274 -18.68 0.10 11.58
CA ALA A 274 -17.44 0.42 10.86
C ALA A 274 -16.30 -0.60 11.12
N ARG A 275 -16.11 -1.55 10.21
CA ARG A 275 -15.38 -2.82 10.46
C ARG A 275 -13.86 -2.65 10.58
N LEU A 276 -13.31 -1.50 10.19
CA LEU A 276 -11.88 -1.22 10.30
C LEU A 276 -11.52 -0.23 11.40
N ARG A 277 -12.49 0.32 12.11
CA ARG A 277 -12.19 1.23 13.23
C ARG A 277 -11.36 0.55 14.30
N LYS A 278 -10.42 1.29 14.88
CA LYS A 278 -9.50 0.77 15.91
C LYS A 278 -10.21 0.26 17.18
N ASP A 279 -11.43 0.69 17.42
CA ASP A 279 -12.26 0.30 18.57
C ASP A 279 -13.31 -0.77 18.24
N THR A 280 -13.34 -1.30 17.01
CA THR A 280 -14.28 -2.38 16.63
C THR A 280 -13.73 -3.78 16.93
N PRO A 281 -14.55 -4.75 17.37
CA PRO A 281 -14.14 -6.14 17.55
C PRO A 281 -14.08 -6.95 16.26
N ALA A 282 -14.46 -6.39 15.11
CA ALA A 282 -14.52 -7.12 13.84
C ALA A 282 -13.19 -7.81 13.49
N ALA A 283 -13.25 -9.00 12.89
CA ALA A 283 -12.07 -9.76 12.49
C ALA A 283 -11.18 -8.97 11.53
N SER A 284 -11.78 -8.30 10.53
CA SER A 284 -11.07 -7.48 9.55
C SER A 284 -10.20 -6.39 10.20
N ARG A 285 -10.63 -5.78 11.33
CA ARG A 285 -9.84 -4.77 12.03
C ARG A 285 -8.47 -5.31 12.48
N ARG A 286 -8.39 -6.55 12.91
CA ARG A 286 -7.15 -7.18 13.40
C ARG A 286 -6.26 -7.71 12.27
N GLN A 287 -6.79 -7.80 11.05
CA GLN A 287 -6.18 -8.55 9.95
C GLN A 287 -5.81 -7.66 8.75
N ILE A 288 -6.37 -6.44 8.64
CA ILE A 288 -6.08 -5.50 7.55
C ILE A 288 -5.10 -4.43 8.02
N TYR A 289 -4.07 -4.23 7.21
CA TYR A 289 -3.03 -3.21 7.34
C TYR A 289 -3.02 -2.34 6.08
N ILE A 290 -2.49 -1.12 6.17
CA ILE A 290 -2.33 -0.22 5.02
C ILE A 290 -0.89 0.31 4.97
N ASP A 291 -0.33 0.42 3.76
CA ASP A 291 0.95 1.09 3.57
C ASP A 291 0.80 2.61 3.39
N THR A 292 1.91 3.33 3.45
CA THR A 292 1.96 4.79 3.30
C THR A 292 2.35 5.22 1.90
N MET A 293 2.18 4.41 0.86
CA MET A 293 2.55 4.76 -0.50
C MET A 293 2.06 6.16 -0.86
N GLY A 294 2.95 7.00 -1.43
CA GLY A 294 2.69 8.41 -1.69
C GLY A 294 3.00 9.36 -0.53
N LEU A 295 3.20 8.86 0.68
CA LEU A 295 3.78 9.55 1.85
C LEU A 295 3.20 10.94 2.15
N HIS A 296 1.90 11.17 1.89
CA HIS A 296 1.27 12.44 2.26
C HIS A 296 0.87 12.41 3.75
N PRO A 297 1.40 13.31 4.61
CA PRO A 297 1.18 13.25 6.06
C PRO A 297 -0.30 13.20 6.46
N ALA A 298 -1.18 13.95 5.79
CA ALA A 298 -2.61 13.93 6.09
C ALA A 298 -3.27 12.57 5.82
N LEU A 299 -2.82 11.83 4.78
CA LEU A 299 -3.34 10.49 4.48
C LEU A 299 -2.85 9.46 5.48
N VAL A 300 -1.57 9.55 5.87
CA VAL A 300 -1.00 8.69 6.92
C VAL A 300 -1.70 8.92 8.24
N ARG A 301 -1.90 10.20 8.63
CA ARG A 301 -2.64 10.56 9.85
C ARG A 301 -4.07 10.00 9.81
N ALA A 302 -4.80 10.17 8.70
CA ALA A 302 -6.16 9.65 8.58
C ALA A 302 -6.21 8.13 8.75
N ALA A 303 -5.24 7.40 8.17
CA ALA A 303 -5.14 5.95 8.36
C ALA A 303 -4.89 5.61 9.84
N VAL A 304 -3.93 6.28 10.49
CA VAL A 304 -3.61 6.04 11.91
C VAL A 304 -4.80 6.37 12.83
N GLU A 305 -5.51 7.46 12.58
CA GLU A 305 -6.69 7.82 13.37
C GLU A 305 -7.82 6.79 13.25
N LEU A 306 -8.02 6.24 12.06
CA LEU A 306 -9.08 5.26 11.80
C LEU A 306 -8.73 3.87 12.30
N ILE A 307 -7.59 3.34 11.84
CA ILE A 307 -7.25 1.93 12.04
C ILE A 307 -6.13 1.71 13.08
N GLY A 308 -5.53 2.77 13.62
CA GLY A 308 -4.44 2.72 14.59
C GLY A 308 -3.05 2.61 13.97
N ALA A 309 -2.04 3.15 14.66
CA ALA A 309 -0.66 3.12 14.22
C ALA A 309 -0.10 1.69 14.07
N ASP A 310 -0.62 0.74 14.84
CA ASP A 310 -0.27 -0.68 14.82
C ASP A 310 -0.67 -1.43 13.55
N HIS A 311 -1.43 -0.77 12.64
CA HIS A 311 -1.90 -1.29 11.36
C HIS A 311 -1.42 -0.49 10.14
N VAL A 312 -0.51 0.47 10.32
CA VAL A 312 0.07 1.28 9.24
C VAL A 312 1.54 0.91 9.04
N LEU A 313 1.99 0.82 7.79
CA LEU A 313 3.36 0.43 7.41
C LEU A 313 3.96 1.46 6.46
N VAL A 314 5.28 1.65 6.50
CA VAL A 314 5.96 2.41 5.45
C VAL A 314 5.95 1.64 4.14
N GLY A 315 5.57 2.32 3.06
CA GLY A 315 5.65 1.85 1.68
C GLY A 315 5.99 3.00 0.74
N THR A 316 6.95 2.82 -0.18
CA THR A 316 7.38 3.87 -1.12
C THR A 316 6.99 3.63 -2.55
N ASP A 317 6.67 2.39 -2.94
CA ASP A 317 6.45 1.96 -4.33
C ASP A 317 7.73 2.10 -5.19
N TRP A 318 8.90 1.85 -4.59
CA TRP A 318 10.15 1.81 -5.35
C TRP A 318 10.14 0.64 -6.35
N PRO A 319 10.60 0.79 -7.60
CA PRO A 319 11.13 1.97 -8.25
C PRO A 319 10.10 2.77 -9.07
N ILE A 320 8.81 2.54 -8.86
CA ILE A 320 7.72 3.17 -9.62
C ILE A 320 7.54 4.63 -9.21
N ALA A 321 7.66 4.95 -7.93
CA ALA A 321 7.49 6.29 -7.39
C ALA A 321 8.83 6.95 -7.06
N VAL A 322 9.82 6.85 -7.97
CA VAL A 322 11.17 7.37 -7.75
C VAL A 322 11.19 8.89 -7.86
N GLU A 323 11.32 9.55 -6.74
CA GLU A 323 11.89 10.89 -6.64
C GLU A 323 13.18 10.80 -5.82
N LYS A 324 14.23 11.50 -6.23
CA LYS A 324 15.54 11.51 -5.53
C LYS A 324 15.47 11.91 -4.05
N SER A 325 14.34 12.51 -3.63
CA SER A 325 14.07 12.95 -2.26
C SER A 325 13.19 12.00 -1.45
N MET A 326 12.85 10.79 -1.96
CA MET A 326 11.91 9.86 -1.29
C MET A 326 12.29 9.51 0.16
N PRO A 327 13.55 9.32 0.48
CA PRO A 327 13.99 8.92 1.81
C PRO A 327 13.88 9.96 2.88
N GLN A 328 14.27 11.17 2.49
CA GLN A 328 14.04 12.34 3.33
C GLN A 328 12.53 12.57 3.51
N ARG A 329 11.72 12.21 2.49
CA ARG A 329 10.26 12.28 2.54
C ARG A 329 9.63 11.26 3.47
N VAL A 330 10.16 10.02 3.58
CA VAL A 330 9.63 9.04 4.54
C VAL A 330 9.75 9.58 5.96
N ARG A 331 10.96 10.01 6.36
CA ARG A 331 11.17 10.57 7.70
C ARG A 331 10.35 11.85 7.92
N ALA A 332 10.43 12.81 6.99
CA ALA A 332 9.66 14.04 7.08
C ALA A 332 8.15 13.81 7.10
N ALA A 333 7.64 12.79 6.38
CA ALA A 333 6.24 12.42 6.42
C ALA A 333 5.83 11.87 7.79
N LEU A 334 6.65 11.00 8.39
CA LEU A 334 6.40 10.47 9.72
C LEU A 334 6.45 11.59 10.79
N ASP A 335 7.44 12.48 10.71
CA ASP A 335 7.56 13.63 11.63
C ASP A 335 6.35 14.57 11.50
N ALA A 336 5.86 14.81 10.28
CA ALA A 336 4.72 15.68 10.01
C ALA A 336 3.35 15.06 10.32
N CYS A 337 3.28 13.74 10.56
CA CYS A 337 2.04 13.06 10.93
C CYS A 337 1.57 13.37 12.35
N GLY A 338 2.42 13.92 13.21
CA GLY A 338 2.11 14.18 14.61
C GLY A 338 1.94 12.90 15.42
N LEU A 339 2.62 11.83 15.02
CA LEU A 339 2.69 10.56 15.74
C LEU A 339 3.65 10.72 16.93
N ASP A 340 3.34 10.04 18.03
CA ASP A 340 4.31 9.92 19.11
C ASP A 340 5.47 8.97 18.74
N ALA A 341 6.50 8.92 19.56
CA ALA A 341 7.70 8.15 19.26
C ALA A 341 7.44 6.63 19.15
N ALA A 342 6.50 6.09 19.91
CA ALA A 342 6.14 4.67 19.86
C ALA A 342 5.34 4.38 18.57
N GLU A 343 4.41 5.24 18.22
CA GLU A 343 3.65 5.16 16.97
C GLU A 343 4.57 5.28 15.75
N GLN A 344 5.52 6.23 15.77
CA GLN A 344 6.52 6.36 14.70
C GLN A 344 7.34 5.08 14.54
N GLN A 345 7.81 4.47 15.64
CA GLN A 345 8.56 3.22 15.60
C GLN A 345 7.72 2.06 15.06
N MET A 346 6.44 1.98 15.44
CA MET A 346 5.52 0.96 14.91
C MET A 346 5.34 1.11 13.41
N VAL A 347 5.03 2.31 12.92
CA VAL A 347 4.81 2.59 11.49
C VAL A 347 6.10 2.44 10.69
N ALA A 348 7.23 2.94 11.20
CA ALA A 348 8.49 2.94 10.47
C ALA A 348 9.04 1.54 10.22
N SER A 349 8.94 0.62 11.18
CA SER A 349 9.52 -0.72 11.07
C SER A 349 8.82 -1.80 11.87
N GLY A 350 8.30 -1.49 13.05
CA GLY A 350 7.82 -2.48 14.01
C GLY A 350 6.72 -3.36 13.43
N ASN A 351 5.74 -2.77 12.75
CA ASN A 351 4.65 -3.51 12.14
C ASN A 351 5.13 -4.43 11.01
N THR A 352 6.01 -3.91 10.14
CA THR A 352 6.59 -4.70 9.04
C THR A 352 7.37 -5.90 9.58
N LEU A 353 8.28 -5.68 10.53
CA LEU A 353 9.11 -6.75 11.09
C LEU A 353 8.25 -7.81 11.83
N ARG A 354 7.21 -7.38 12.55
CA ARG A 354 6.26 -8.29 13.21
C ARG A 354 5.48 -9.13 12.18
N LEU A 355 4.99 -8.51 11.09
CA LEU A 355 4.28 -9.23 10.03
C LEU A 355 5.16 -10.27 9.34
N LEU A 356 6.44 -9.95 9.12
CA LEU A 356 7.41 -10.85 8.50
C LEU A 356 7.96 -11.92 9.47
N GLY A 357 7.61 -11.86 10.75
CA GLY A 357 8.10 -12.79 11.77
C GLY A 357 9.61 -12.69 12.02
N VAL A 358 10.16 -11.45 11.99
CA VAL A 358 11.59 -11.15 12.21
C VAL A 358 11.80 -10.04 13.27
N ALA A 359 10.76 -9.74 14.03
CA ALA A 359 10.81 -8.81 15.17
C ALA A 359 11.38 -9.49 16.41
#